data_ab5c51c372eb1794ec515f6c181771f9
#
_entry.id   ab5c51c372eb1794ec515f6c181771f9
#
_cell.length_a   1.000
_cell.length_b   1.000
_cell.length_c   1.000
_cell.angle_alpha   90.00
_cell.angle_beta   90.00
_cell.angle_gamma   90.00
#
_symmetry.space_group_name_H-M   'P 1'
#
loop_
_entity.id
_entity.type
_entity.pdbx_description
1 polymer ?
#
loop_
_entity_poly.entity_id
_entity_poly.type
_entity_poly.pdbx_seq_one_letter_code
_entity_poly.pdbx_strand_id
1 'polypeptide(L)'
;MRIDLHTHSTASDGTDTPADLVRKAAAAGLDVVALTDHDTTRGHAEALAALPAGLTLVTGAELSCRLDGISMHMLAYLFDPEEPALLAERELVRDDRVPRAKGMIAKLNALGVPVTWEQVARIAGGGSVGRPHVASALVDLGVVPSVNDAFTQEWLADGGRAHMEKHETDPFEALRLVKNAGGVAVFAHPAATKRGRTVPESAVVALAEAGLDGIEVDHMDHDPDTRARLRGLAKELGLLVTGSSDYHGSRKSCVLGEFTTDPEVYGEITRRATGAFPVPGAGGV
;
A
#
# COMPACT_ATOMS: atom_id res chain seq x y z
N MET A 1 14.59 14.08 13.92
CA MET A 1 14.45 12.93 13.01
C MET A 1 13.36 13.22 11.99
N ARG A 2 13.61 12.96 10.72
CA ARG A 2 12.61 12.98 9.64
C ARG A 2 12.26 11.55 9.27
N ILE A 3 11.00 11.18 9.41
CA ILE A 3 10.54 9.78 9.39
C ILE A 3 9.38 9.64 8.41
N ASP A 4 9.56 8.85 7.36
CA ASP A 4 8.53 8.56 6.35
C ASP A 4 8.22 7.06 6.38
N LEU A 5 7.01 6.71 6.85
CA LEU A 5 6.64 5.32 7.12
C LEU A 5 5.76 4.69 6.04
N HIS A 6 5.61 5.32 4.85
CA HIS A 6 4.77 4.77 3.79
C HIS A 6 5.37 5.11 2.42
N THR A 7 6.06 4.14 1.83
CA THR A 7 6.69 4.28 0.51
C THR A 7 6.63 2.98 -0.29
N HIS A 8 6.61 3.11 -1.62
CA HIS A 8 6.47 2.01 -2.57
C HIS A 8 7.60 1.98 -3.58
N SER A 9 8.02 0.76 -3.93
CA SER A 9 9.04 0.48 -4.93
C SER A 9 8.47 -0.28 -6.14
N THR A 10 9.35 -0.64 -7.08
CA THR A 10 9.00 -1.52 -8.20
C THR A 10 8.66 -2.95 -7.76
N ALA A 11 8.83 -3.31 -6.50
CA ALA A 11 8.36 -4.60 -5.98
C ALA A 11 6.83 -4.67 -5.95
N SER A 12 6.14 -3.52 -5.93
CA SER A 12 4.68 -3.41 -6.12
C SER A 12 4.34 -2.49 -7.29
N ASP A 13 4.09 -1.23 -7.04
CA ASP A 13 3.58 -0.28 -8.04
C ASP A 13 4.28 1.09 -8.02
N GLY A 14 5.36 1.25 -7.26
CA GLY A 14 6.28 2.38 -7.39
C GLY A 14 7.10 2.32 -8.68
N THR A 15 7.85 3.38 -8.97
CA THR A 15 8.70 3.47 -10.17
C THR A 15 10.19 3.37 -9.87
N ASP A 16 10.58 3.48 -8.62
CA ASP A 16 11.97 3.32 -8.18
C ASP A 16 12.22 1.90 -7.69
N THR A 17 13.41 1.37 -7.99
CA THR A 17 13.82 0.10 -7.37
C THR A 17 13.93 0.25 -5.86
N PRO A 18 13.81 -0.83 -5.07
CA PRO A 18 14.02 -0.77 -3.62
C PRO A 18 15.37 -0.13 -3.25
N ALA A 19 16.42 -0.44 -4.01
CA ALA A 19 17.75 0.14 -3.85
C ALA A 19 17.78 1.66 -4.12
N ASP A 20 17.11 2.12 -5.17
CA ASP A 20 17.06 3.54 -5.51
C ASP A 20 16.19 4.33 -4.53
N LEU A 21 15.10 3.71 -4.04
CA LEU A 21 14.23 4.31 -3.03
C LEU A 21 15.01 4.66 -1.75
N VAL A 22 15.78 3.72 -1.19
CA VAL A 22 16.54 4.00 0.05
C VAL A 22 17.66 5.04 -0.18
N ARG A 23 18.28 5.05 -1.37
CA ARG A 23 19.26 6.11 -1.72
C ARG A 23 18.61 7.48 -1.84
N LYS A 24 17.44 7.57 -2.47
CA LYS A 24 16.67 8.80 -2.59
C LYS A 24 16.15 9.27 -1.24
N ALA A 25 15.73 8.36 -0.35
CA ALA A 25 15.30 8.67 1.01
C ALA A 25 16.44 9.33 1.81
N ALA A 26 17.65 8.76 1.74
CA ALA A 26 18.84 9.38 2.34
C ALA A 26 19.16 10.75 1.73
N ALA A 27 19.12 10.86 0.39
CA ALA A 27 19.36 12.14 -0.31
C ALA A 27 18.30 13.21 0.02
N ALA A 28 17.05 12.81 0.32
CA ALA A 28 16.00 13.69 0.81
C ALA A 28 16.16 14.09 2.28
N GLY A 29 17.20 13.59 2.97
CA GLY A 29 17.48 13.89 4.36
C GLY A 29 16.54 13.21 5.35
N LEU A 30 16.03 12.02 5.01
CA LEU A 30 15.30 11.18 5.95
C LEU A 30 16.29 10.45 6.88
N ASP A 31 15.89 10.31 8.14
CA ASP A 31 16.58 9.48 9.14
C ASP A 31 16.00 8.06 9.17
N VAL A 32 14.70 7.95 8.86
CA VAL A 32 13.96 6.67 8.83
C VAL A 32 13.05 6.64 7.61
N VAL A 33 13.04 5.52 6.91
CA VAL A 33 12.08 5.23 5.85
C VAL A 33 11.48 3.84 6.04
N ALA A 34 10.17 3.66 5.80
CA ALA A 34 9.58 2.34 5.69
C ALA A 34 9.39 1.96 4.23
N LEU A 35 9.74 0.73 3.86
CA LEU A 35 9.35 0.12 2.59
C LEU A 35 8.11 -0.75 2.82
N THR A 36 6.98 -0.32 2.25
CA THR A 36 5.65 -0.86 2.51
C THR A 36 4.93 -1.26 1.23
N ASP A 37 5.62 -1.90 0.31
CA ASP A 37 5.07 -2.37 -0.96
C ASP A 37 3.76 -3.17 -0.79
N HIS A 38 2.81 -3.00 -1.70
CA HIS A 38 1.50 -3.65 -1.64
C HIS A 38 1.62 -5.18 -1.62
N ASP A 39 1.11 -5.79 -0.55
CA ASP A 39 0.95 -7.23 -0.34
C ASP A 39 2.26 -8.04 -0.50
N THR A 40 3.44 -7.40 -0.40
CA THR A 40 4.73 -8.06 -0.62
C THR A 40 5.86 -7.51 0.23
N THR A 41 6.84 -8.36 0.53
CA THR A 41 8.10 -8.01 1.21
C THR A 41 9.31 -8.27 0.30
N ARG A 42 9.09 -8.56 -0.98
CA ARG A 42 10.16 -8.95 -1.94
C ARG A 42 11.23 -7.90 -2.14
N GLY A 43 10.89 -6.61 -1.94
CA GLY A 43 11.82 -5.50 -2.05
C GLY A 43 12.78 -5.35 -0.86
N HIS A 44 12.50 -5.98 0.29
CA HIS A 44 13.25 -5.75 1.53
C HIS A 44 14.73 -6.12 1.40
N ALA A 45 15.05 -7.29 0.83
CA ALA A 45 16.43 -7.75 0.70
C ALA A 45 17.28 -6.80 -0.15
N GLU A 46 16.73 -6.29 -1.26
CA GLU A 46 17.40 -5.32 -2.13
C GLU A 46 17.59 -3.97 -1.42
N ALA A 47 16.55 -3.48 -0.73
CA ALA A 47 16.63 -2.23 0.04
C ALA A 47 17.68 -2.32 1.14
N LEU A 48 17.70 -3.43 1.90
CA LEU A 48 18.68 -3.67 2.96
C LEU A 48 20.12 -3.73 2.42
N ALA A 49 20.33 -4.39 1.28
CA ALA A 49 21.66 -4.49 0.66
C ALA A 49 22.19 -3.14 0.15
N ALA A 50 21.30 -2.19 -0.15
CA ALA A 50 21.64 -0.87 -0.66
C ALA A 50 21.51 0.26 0.38
N LEU A 51 21.19 -0.09 1.64
CA LEU A 51 20.84 0.88 2.69
C LEU A 51 22.01 1.81 3.02
N PRO A 52 21.86 3.13 2.79
CA PRO A 52 22.93 4.09 3.08
C PRO A 52 23.18 4.25 4.58
N ALA A 53 24.42 4.56 4.95
CA ALA A 53 24.78 4.96 6.30
C ALA A 53 23.94 6.15 6.76
N GLY A 54 23.49 6.12 8.01
CA GLY A 54 22.69 7.19 8.62
C GLY A 54 21.18 7.12 8.32
N LEU A 55 20.74 6.23 7.40
CA LEU A 55 19.32 5.94 7.18
C LEU A 55 18.96 4.65 7.90
N THR A 56 17.80 4.62 8.54
CA THR A 56 17.21 3.42 9.13
C THR A 56 16.06 2.92 8.25
N LEU A 57 16.03 1.63 7.92
CA LEU A 57 14.94 1.00 7.22
C LEU A 57 13.98 0.32 8.21
N VAL A 58 12.69 0.64 8.07
CA VAL A 58 11.57 -0.10 8.67
C VAL A 58 11.02 -1.02 7.59
N THR A 59 11.04 -2.33 7.85
CA THR A 59 10.41 -3.30 6.96
C THR A 59 8.92 -3.36 7.24
N GLY A 60 8.10 -3.38 6.17
CA GLY A 60 6.65 -3.42 6.27
C GLY A 60 5.98 -3.87 4.99
N ALA A 61 4.66 -3.82 4.98
CA ALA A 61 3.83 -3.99 3.79
C ALA A 61 2.55 -3.18 3.93
N GLU A 62 1.99 -2.72 2.82
CA GLU A 62 0.63 -2.19 2.78
C GLU A 62 -0.31 -3.30 2.32
N LEU A 63 -1.13 -3.82 3.24
CA LEU A 63 -2.05 -4.93 3.00
C LEU A 63 -3.33 -4.42 2.36
N SER A 64 -3.74 -5.05 1.27
CA SER A 64 -5.02 -4.78 0.60
C SER A 64 -6.16 -5.43 1.37
N CYS A 65 -7.09 -4.61 1.88
CA CYS A 65 -8.24 -5.05 2.66
C CYS A 65 -9.56 -4.57 2.06
N ARG A 66 -10.65 -5.26 2.41
CA ARG A 66 -12.01 -4.88 2.02
C ARG A 66 -12.99 -5.05 3.17
N LEU A 67 -13.74 -3.98 3.47
CA LEU A 67 -14.82 -3.99 4.44
C LEU A 67 -16.12 -3.52 3.77
N ASP A 68 -17.18 -4.31 3.83
CA ASP A 68 -18.51 -4.00 3.28
C ASP A 68 -18.46 -3.50 1.82
N GLY A 69 -17.61 -4.14 1.00
CA GLY A 69 -17.42 -3.79 -0.40
C GLY A 69 -16.61 -2.51 -0.65
N ILE A 70 -15.96 -1.94 0.38
CA ILE A 70 -15.08 -0.78 0.29
C ILE A 70 -13.65 -1.25 0.47
N SER A 71 -12.80 -1.02 -0.55
CA SER A 71 -11.36 -1.28 -0.45
C SER A 71 -10.72 -0.28 0.51
N MET A 72 -9.84 -0.79 1.36
CA MET A 72 -9.02 -0.02 2.29
C MET A 72 -7.65 -0.67 2.42
N HIS A 73 -6.69 0.04 2.99
CA HIS A 73 -5.34 -0.49 3.17
C HIS A 73 -4.92 -0.46 4.64
N MET A 74 -4.12 -1.44 5.01
CA MET A 74 -3.52 -1.54 6.35
C MET A 74 -2.01 -1.62 6.24
N LEU A 75 -1.31 -0.63 6.76
CA LEU A 75 0.15 -0.68 6.92
C LEU A 75 0.48 -1.65 8.06
N ALA A 76 1.32 -2.61 7.74
CA ALA A 76 1.89 -3.55 8.69
C ALA A 76 3.38 -3.27 8.82
N TYR A 77 3.85 -2.94 10.01
CA TYR A 77 5.26 -2.63 10.28
C TYR A 77 5.91 -3.71 11.12
N LEU A 78 7.17 -4.03 10.82
CA LEU A 78 8.06 -4.82 11.67
C LEU A 78 7.48 -6.19 12.09
N PHE A 79 6.67 -6.79 11.22
CA PHE A 79 6.18 -8.15 11.40
C PHE A 79 7.22 -9.17 10.94
N ASP A 80 7.11 -10.42 11.42
CA ASP A 80 7.87 -11.54 10.87
C ASP A 80 7.36 -11.85 9.45
N PRO A 81 8.17 -11.62 8.39
CA PRO A 81 7.75 -11.84 7.01
C PRO A 81 7.50 -13.32 6.67
N GLU A 82 8.03 -14.25 7.48
CA GLU A 82 7.92 -15.70 7.30
C GLU A 82 6.82 -16.32 8.17
N GLU A 83 6.06 -15.50 8.94
CA GLU A 83 4.92 -16.03 9.70
C GLU A 83 3.93 -16.68 8.71
N PRO A 84 3.64 -18.01 8.88
CA PRO A 84 3.02 -18.79 7.82
C PRO A 84 1.64 -18.32 7.37
N ALA A 85 0.79 -17.85 8.30
CA ALA A 85 -0.56 -17.45 7.98
C ALA A 85 -0.60 -16.09 7.25
N LEU A 86 0.20 -15.13 7.71
CA LEU A 86 0.32 -13.82 7.06
C LEU A 86 1.01 -13.94 5.69
N LEU A 87 2.03 -14.81 5.58
CA LEU A 87 2.70 -15.09 4.30
C LEU A 87 1.70 -15.68 3.29
N ALA A 88 0.95 -16.71 3.69
CA ALA A 88 -0.04 -17.35 2.82
C ALA A 88 -1.11 -16.35 2.34
N GLU A 89 -1.61 -15.50 3.22
CA GLU A 89 -2.62 -14.48 2.86
C GLU A 89 -2.06 -13.44 1.89
N ARG A 90 -0.85 -12.92 2.12
CA ARG A 90 -0.19 -11.99 1.19
C ARG A 90 0.06 -12.64 -0.18
N GLU A 91 0.42 -13.90 -0.21
CA GLU A 91 0.59 -14.66 -1.45
C GLU A 91 -0.74 -14.84 -2.19
N LEU A 92 -1.81 -15.18 -1.48
CA LEU A 92 -3.15 -15.30 -2.06
C LEU A 92 -3.62 -13.98 -2.69
N VAL A 93 -3.50 -12.86 -1.97
CA VAL A 93 -3.85 -11.51 -2.48
C VAL A 93 -3.03 -11.13 -3.71
N ARG A 94 -1.72 -11.41 -3.68
CA ARG A 94 -0.81 -11.14 -4.80
C ARG A 94 -1.13 -12.02 -6.01
N ASP A 95 -1.33 -13.31 -5.79
CA ASP A 95 -1.48 -14.30 -6.87
C ASP A 95 -2.86 -14.23 -7.53
N ASP A 96 -3.87 -13.61 -6.89
CA ASP A 96 -5.16 -13.27 -7.50
C ASP A 96 -5.03 -12.28 -8.68
N ARG A 97 -3.98 -11.50 -8.75
CA ARG A 97 -3.81 -10.47 -9.79
C ARG A 97 -3.81 -11.02 -11.21
N VAL A 98 -3.13 -12.13 -11.46
CA VAL A 98 -3.04 -12.77 -12.80
C VAL A 98 -4.36 -13.45 -13.18
N PRO A 99 -4.96 -14.33 -12.37
CA PRO A 99 -6.29 -14.87 -12.63
C PRO A 99 -7.34 -13.80 -12.84
N ARG A 100 -7.35 -12.76 -12.04
CA ARG A 100 -8.28 -11.63 -12.13
C ARG A 100 -8.12 -10.87 -13.45
N ALA A 101 -6.88 -10.53 -13.86
CA ALA A 101 -6.62 -9.87 -15.13
C ALA A 101 -7.08 -10.74 -16.30
N LYS A 102 -6.83 -12.06 -16.28
CA LYS A 102 -7.32 -13.01 -17.28
C LYS A 102 -8.85 -13.09 -17.29
N GLY A 103 -9.50 -13.01 -16.13
CA GLY A 103 -10.97 -12.94 -16.03
C GLY A 103 -11.54 -11.67 -16.65
N MET A 104 -10.91 -10.50 -16.42
CA MET A 104 -11.29 -9.25 -17.08
C MET A 104 -11.12 -9.35 -18.60
N ILE A 105 -10.02 -9.90 -19.08
CA ILE A 105 -9.75 -10.13 -20.51
C ILE A 105 -10.84 -11.03 -21.11
N ALA A 106 -11.20 -12.13 -20.45
CA ALA A 106 -12.26 -13.01 -20.92
C ALA A 106 -13.61 -12.29 -21.04
N LYS A 107 -13.96 -11.45 -20.05
CA LYS A 107 -15.19 -10.63 -20.10
C LYS A 107 -15.13 -9.59 -21.23
N LEU A 108 -13.98 -8.91 -21.44
CA LEU A 108 -13.79 -7.96 -22.54
C LEU A 108 -13.93 -8.65 -23.89
N ASN A 109 -13.35 -9.85 -24.07
CA ASN A 109 -13.50 -10.64 -25.29
C ASN A 109 -14.95 -11.04 -25.55
N ALA A 110 -15.71 -11.40 -24.51
CA ALA A 110 -17.14 -11.68 -24.63
C ALA A 110 -17.97 -10.43 -25.01
N LEU A 111 -17.45 -9.21 -24.74
CA LEU A 111 -18.03 -7.94 -25.17
C LEU A 111 -17.57 -7.51 -26.59
N GLY A 112 -16.78 -8.34 -27.28
CA GLY A 112 -16.26 -8.05 -28.62
C GLY A 112 -14.97 -7.23 -28.65
N VAL A 113 -14.32 -7.03 -27.51
CA VAL A 113 -13.04 -6.29 -27.42
C VAL A 113 -11.88 -7.27 -27.37
N PRO A 114 -11.02 -7.38 -28.40
CA PRO A 114 -10.01 -8.44 -28.55
C PRO A 114 -8.72 -8.16 -27.75
N VAL A 115 -8.82 -8.01 -26.44
CA VAL A 115 -7.67 -7.88 -25.54
C VAL A 115 -7.01 -9.25 -25.37
N THR A 116 -5.68 -9.31 -25.40
CA THR A 116 -4.93 -10.54 -25.15
C THR A 116 -4.12 -10.47 -23.86
N TRP A 117 -3.82 -11.62 -23.26
CA TRP A 117 -2.94 -11.70 -22.09
C TRP A 117 -1.52 -11.19 -22.40
N GLU A 118 -0.98 -11.54 -23.56
CA GLU A 118 0.35 -11.14 -24.01
C GLU A 118 0.49 -9.62 -24.12
N GLN A 119 -0.58 -8.95 -24.57
CA GLN A 119 -0.64 -7.49 -24.63
C GLN A 119 -0.59 -6.88 -23.23
N VAL A 120 -1.42 -7.36 -22.31
CA VAL A 120 -1.48 -6.87 -20.92
C VAL A 120 -0.18 -7.16 -20.16
N ALA A 121 0.40 -8.37 -20.33
CA ALA A 121 1.66 -8.75 -19.71
C ALA A 121 2.83 -7.89 -20.20
N ARG A 122 2.87 -7.55 -21.50
CA ARG A 122 3.88 -6.64 -22.08
C ARG A 122 3.77 -5.24 -21.49
N ILE A 123 2.54 -4.70 -21.36
CA ILE A 123 2.28 -3.40 -20.73
C ILE A 123 2.74 -3.39 -19.26
N ALA A 124 2.57 -4.51 -18.55
CA ALA A 124 3.04 -4.64 -17.18
C ALA A 124 4.56 -4.73 -17.02
N GLY A 125 5.30 -4.98 -18.12
CA GLY A 125 6.77 -4.91 -18.16
C GLY A 125 7.46 -5.90 -17.21
N GLY A 126 6.83 -7.06 -16.90
CA GLY A 126 7.34 -8.03 -15.93
C GLY A 126 7.03 -7.70 -14.47
N GLY A 127 6.40 -6.56 -14.21
CA GLY A 127 5.90 -6.18 -12.90
C GLY A 127 4.54 -6.79 -12.56
N SER A 128 3.98 -6.36 -11.44
CA SER A 128 2.67 -6.84 -10.95
C SER A 128 1.53 -6.38 -11.87
N VAL A 129 0.79 -7.33 -12.44
CA VAL A 129 -0.35 -7.04 -13.32
C VAL A 129 -1.56 -6.53 -12.51
N GLY A 130 -2.24 -5.50 -13.01
CA GLY A 130 -3.44 -4.94 -12.38
C GLY A 130 -4.42 -4.32 -13.39
N ARG A 131 -5.57 -3.85 -12.89
CA ARG A 131 -6.60 -3.16 -13.71
C ARG A 131 -6.04 -2.04 -14.61
N PRO A 132 -5.09 -1.20 -14.17
CA PRO A 132 -4.53 -0.16 -15.02
C PRO A 132 -3.86 -0.70 -16.29
N HIS A 133 -3.25 -1.89 -16.23
CA HIS A 133 -2.61 -2.51 -17.40
C HIS A 133 -3.65 -3.02 -18.40
N VAL A 134 -4.80 -3.54 -17.90
CA VAL A 134 -5.95 -3.91 -18.76
C VAL A 134 -6.58 -2.65 -19.37
N ALA A 135 -6.70 -1.55 -18.59
CA ALA A 135 -7.17 -0.26 -19.08
C ALA A 135 -6.26 0.31 -20.17
N SER A 136 -4.93 0.22 -19.99
CA SER A 136 -3.97 0.64 -21.03
C SER A 136 -4.12 -0.18 -22.31
N ALA A 137 -4.43 -1.48 -22.21
CA ALA A 137 -4.70 -2.29 -23.40
C ALA A 137 -5.97 -1.84 -24.15
N LEU A 138 -6.99 -1.34 -23.45
CA LEU A 138 -8.18 -0.74 -24.07
C LEU A 138 -7.84 0.57 -24.81
N VAL A 139 -6.93 1.36 -24.27
CA VAL A 139 -6.41 2.58 -24.93
C VAL A 139 -5.64 2.22 -26.20
N ASP A 140 -4.72 1.24 -26.11
CA ASP A 140 -3.94 0.77 -27.26
C ASP A 140 -4.81 0.25 -28.41
N LEU A 141 -5.98 -0.33 -28.08
CA LEU A 141 -6.96 -0.80 -29.06
C LEU A 141 -7.92 0.31 -29.56
N GLY A 142 -7.79 1.53 -29.06
CA GLY A 142 -8.65 2.64 -29.41
C GLY A 142 -10.10 2.52 -28.91
N VAL A 143 -10.36 1.65 -27.92
CA VAL A 143 -11.69 1.44 -27.33
C VAL A 143 -12.07 2.60 -26.42
N VAL A 144 -11.09 3.15 -25.70
CA VAL A 144 -11.25 4.34 -24.86
C VAL A 144 -10.12 5.34 -25.12
N PRO A 145 -10.34 6.65 -24.95
CA PRO A 145 -9.32 7.67 -25.23
C PRO A 145 -8.22 7.75 -24.18
N SER A 146 -8.48 7.39 -22.94
CA SER A 146 -7.50 7.38 -21.85
C SER A 146 -7.74 6.22 -20.86
N VAL A 147 -6.73 5.96 -20.03
CA VAL A 147 -6.82 4.95 -18.95
C VAL A 147 -7.98 5.27 -17.99
N ASN A 148 -8.22 6.54 -17.69
CA ASN A 148 -9.31 6.94 -16.80
C ASN A 148 -10.69 6.63 -17.39
N ASP A 149 -10.86 6.75 -18.73
CA ASP A 149 -12.12 6.45 -19.40
C ASP A 149 -12.46 4.95 -19.42
N ALA A 150 -11.49 4.09 -19.12
CA ALA A 150 -11.74 2.66 -18.93
C ALA A 150 -12.42 2.34 -17.58
N PHE A 151 -12.36 3.24 -16.58
CA PHE A 151 -12.95 3.02 -15.26
C PHE A 151 -14.40 3.52 -15.19
N THR A 152 -15.26 2.97 -16.06
CA THR A 152 -16.69 3.24 -16.13
C THR A 152 -17.48 1.95 -15.92
N GLN A 153 -18.80 2.07 -15.72
CA GLN A 153 -19.70 0.92 -15.60
C GLN A 153 -19.75 0.08 -16.89
N GLU A 154 -19.43 0.68 -18.02
CA GLU A 154 -19.32 -0.03 -19.29
C GLU A 154 -18.12 -0.99 -19.30
N TRP A 155 -17.02 -0.66 -18.62
CA TRP A 155 -15.76 -1.41 -18.68
C TRP A 155 -15.32 -1.94 -17.31
N LEU A 156 -14.39 -1.26 -16.64
CA LEU A 156 -13.57 -1.78 -15.53
C LEU A 156 -13.88 -1.15 -14.16
N ALA A 157 -14.86 -0.22 -14.05
CA ALA A 157 -15.26 0.30 -12.72
C ALA A 157 -15.80 -0.84 -11.85
N ASP A 158 -15.85 -0.63 -10.54
CA ASP A 158 -16.45 -1.60 -9.63
C ASP A 158 -17.92 -1.86 -10.02
N GLY A 159 -18.24 -3.14 -10.24
CA GLY A 159 -19.52 -3.56 -10.80
C GLY A 159 -19.67 -3.38 -12.32
N GLY A 160 -18.66 -2.86 -13.03
CA GLY A 160 -18.65 -2.72 -14.48
C GLY A 160 -18.69 -4.06 -15.22
N ARG A 161 -19.04 -4.03 -16.52
CA ARG A 161 -19.29 -5.23 -17.34
C ARG A 161 -18.08 -6.17 -17.42
N ALA A 162 -16.85 -5.64 -17.42
CA ALA A 162 -15.62 -6.42 -17.41
C ALA A 162 -14.96 -6.47 -16.03
N HIS A 163 -15.60 -5.96 -14.98
CA HIS A 163 -15.08 -6.02 -13.63
C HIS A 163 -14.94 -7.46 -13.13
N MET A 164 -13.83 -7.72 -12.46
CA MET A 164 -13.58 -8.91 -11.66
C MET A 164 -13.24 -8.47 -10.24
N GLU A 165 -13.89 -9.03 -9.27
CA GLU A 165 -13.56 -8.78 -7.86
C GLU A 165 -12.11 -9.19 -7.59
N LYS A 166 -11.46 -8.44 -6.72
CA LYS A 166 -10.12 -8.72 -6.20
C LYS A 166 -10.29 -9.47 -4.89
N HIS A 167 -9.49 -10.51 -4.67
CA HIS A 167 -9.32 -11.00 -3.31
C HIS A 167 -8.63 -9.89 -2.49
N GLU A 168 -9.29 -9.47 -1.43
CA GLU A 168 -8.79 -8.50 -0.46
C GLU A 168 -9.15 -9.05 0.92
N THR A 169 -8.18 -9.01 1.82
CA THR A 169 -8.34 -9.58 3.16
C THR A 169 -9.39 -8.80 3.95
N ASP A 170 -10.20 -9.47 4.77
CA ASP A 170 -11.02 -8.79 5.78
C ASP A 170 -10.09 -8.02 6.73
N PRO A 171 -10.34 -6.72 7.04
CA PRO A 171 -9.39 -5.92 7.83
C PRO A 171 -9.22 -6.41 9.27
N PHE A 172 -10.21 -7.07 9.86
CA PHE A 172 -10.07 -7.69 11.18
C PHE A 172 -9.18 -8.93 11.12
N GLU A 173 -9.28 -9.69 10.05
CA GLU A 173 -8.39 -10.83 9.81
C GLU A 173 -6.95 -10.34 9.51
N ALA A 174 -6.78 -9.31 8.67
CA ALA A 174 -5.47 -8.70 8.42
C ALA A 174 -4.82 -8.22 9.73
N LEU A 175 -5.60 -7.51 10.58
CA LEU A 175 -5.15 -7.08 11.89
C LEU A 175 -4.69 -8.25 12.76
N ARG A 176 -5.49 -9.32 12.84
CA ARG A 176 -5.16 -10.54 13.58
C ARG A 176 -3.86 -11.18 13.08
N LEU A 177 -3.69 -11.29 11.76
CA LEU A 177 -2.51 -11.87 11.12
C LEU A 177 -1.25 -11.02 11.41
N VAL A 178 -1.34 -9.68 11.28
CA VAL A 178 -0.24 -8.78 11.60
C VAL A 178 0.18 -8.89 13.07
N LYS A 179 -0.80 -8.94 13.99
CA LYS A 179 -0.52 -9.11 15.42
C LYS A 179 0.14 -10.44 15.73
N ASN A 180 -0.33 -11.52 15.14
CA ASN A 180 0.27 -12.85 15.30
C ASN A 180 1.71 -12.91 14.78
N ALA A 181 2.01 -12.18 13.70
CA ALA A 181 3.35 -12.03 13.16
C ALA A 181 4.24 -11.04 13.97
N GLY A 182 3.75 -10.54 15.12
CA GLY A 182 4.48 -9.61 15.98
C GLY A 182 4.59 -8.19 15.41
N GLY A 183 3.77 -7.85 14.43
CA GLY A 183 3.77 -6.55 13.77
C GLY A 183 2.88 -5.50 14.43
N VAL A 184 3.01 -4.27 13.96
CA VAL A 184 2.19 -3.10 14.32
C VAL A 184 1.31 -2.72 13.13
N ALA A 185 0.00 -2.59 13.35
CA ALA A 185 -0.99 -2.34 12.32
C ALA A 185 -1.48 -0.89 12.36
N VAL A 186 -1.43 -0.19 11.23
CA VAL A 186 -1.89 1.20 11.09
C VAL A 186 -2.81 1.31 9.89
N PHE A 187 -4.00 1.90 10.06
CA PHE A 187 -4.92 2.12 8.95
C PHE A 187 -4.39 3.23 8.03
N ALA A 188 -4.06 2.87 6.80
CA ALA A 188 -3.50 3.77 5.79
C ALA A 188 -4.56 4.76 5.27
N HIS A 189 -4.22 6.04 5.18
CA HIS A 189 -5.01 7.12 4.54
C HIS A 189 -6.55 6.96 4.63
N PRO A 190 -7.15 6.84 5.84
CA PRO A 190 -8.53 6.39 6.06
C PRO A 190 -9.61 7.29 5.42
N ALA A 191 -9.28 8.52 5.07
CA ALA A 191 -10.21 9.47 4.47
C ALA A 191 -9.81 9.92 3.05
N ALA A 192 -9.08 9.10 2.31
CA ALA A 192 -8.64 9.39 0.94
C ALA A 192 -9.80 9.31 -0.07
N THR A 193 -10.78 10.21 0.03
CA THR A 193 -12.00 10.25 -0.80
C THR A 193 -11.72 10.40 -2.29
N LYS A 194 -10.58 10.95 -2.67
CA LYS A 194 -10.14 11.02 -4.07
C LYS A 194 -9.92 9.63 -4.71
N ARG A 195 -9.72 8.59 -3.88
CA ARG A 195 -9.52 7.21 -4.31
C ARG A 195 -10.82 6.42 -4.41
N GLY A 196 -11.95 7.00 -3.98
CA GLY A 196 -13.25 6.36 -3.99
C GLY A 196 -13.99 6.47 -2.65
N ARG A 197 -14.88 5.52 -2.39
CA ARG A 197 -15.60 5.45 -1.10
C ARG A 197 -14.63 5.11 0.02
N THR A 198 -14.81 5.76 1.16
CA THR A 198 -14.09 5.44 2.40
C THR A 198 -15.00 4.73 3.38
N VAL A 199 -14.43 3.91 4.25
CA VAL A 199 -15.18 3.28 5.34
C VAL A 199 -15.63 4.34 6.35
N PRO A 200 -16.77 4.14 7.04
CA PRO A 200 -17.24 5.08 8.06
C PRO A 200 -16.33 5.08 9.30
N GLU A 201 -16.39 6.14 10.08
CA GLU A 201 -15.61 6.24 11.33
C GLU A 201 -15.92 5.12 12.33
N SER A 202 -17.15 4.60 12.31
CA SER A 202 -17.52 3.43 13.12
C SER A 202 -16.67 2.19 12.81
N ALA A 203 -16.18 2.05 11.58
CA ALA A 203 -15.25 0.98 11.23
C ALA A 203 -13.86 1.21 11.87
N VAL A 204 -13.41 2.47 11.97
CA VAL A 204 -12.17 2.80 12.69
C VAL A 204 -12.31 2.48 14.18
N VAL A 205 -13.47 2.80 14.78
CA VAL A 205 -13.76 2.46 16.18
C VAL A 205 -13.72 0.95 16.39
N ALA A 206 -14.40 0.17 15.55
CA ALA A 206 -14.40 -1.29 15.63
C ALA A 206 -13.00 -1.91 15.46
N LEU A 207 -12.18 -1.37 14.54
CA LEU A 207 -10.80 -1.81 14.36
C LEU A 207 -9.92 -1.45 15.57
N ALA A 208 -10.15 -0.28 16.19
CA ALA A 208 -9.45 0.10 17.43
C ALA A 208 -9.80 -0.85 18.59
N GLU A 209 -11.06 -1.21 18.74
CA GLU A 209 -11.53 -2.20 19.72
C GLU A 209 -10.94 -3.59 19.46
N ALA A 210 -10.69 -3.93 18.18
CA ALA A 210 -10.04 -5.17 17.77
C ALA A 210 -8.49 -5.14 17.89
N GLY A 211 -7.90 -4.00 18.28
CA GLY A 211 -6.47 -3.87 18.57
C GLY A 211 -5.65 -3.18 17.48
N LEU A 212 -6.26 -2.39 16.60
CA LEU A 212 -5.52 -1.50 15.69
C LEU A 212 -4.60 -0.57 16.50
N ASP A 213 -3.36 -0.39 16.04
CA ASP A 213 -2.38 0.42 16.77
C ASP A 213 -2.45 1.90 16.44
N GLY A 214 -2.79 2.25 15.19
CA GLY A 214 -2.77 3.63 14.75
C GLY A 214 -3.53 3.89 13.46
N ILE A 215 -3.60 5.17 13.10
CA ILE A 215 -4.13 5.63 11.80
C ILE A 215 -3.16 6.64 11.17
N GLU A 216 -3.07 6.61 9.85
CA GLU A 216 -2.32 7.59 9.07
C GLU A 216 -3.16 8.85 8.91
N VAL A 217 -2.66 9.96 9.46
CA VAL A 217 -3.38 11.25 9.50
C VAL A 217 -2.77 12.25 8.52
N ASP A 218 -1.44 12.44 8.60
CA ASP A 218 -0.76 13.40 7.74
C ASP A 218 -0.41 12.73 6.42
N HIS A 219 -1.29 12.96 5.44
CA HIS A 219 -1.23 12.36 4.10
C HIS A 219 -1.68 13.38 3.04
N MET A 220 -1.19 13.23 1.79
CA MET A 220 -1.48 14.16 0.69
C MET A 220 -2.96 14.23 0.31
N ASP A 221 -3.74 13.17 0.53
CA ASP A 221 -5.18 13.12 0.21
C ASP A 221 -6.06 13.65 1.34
N HIS A 222 -5.50 14.02 2.47
CA HIS A 222 -6.22 14.61 3.59
C HIS A 222 -6.01 16.13 3.63
N ASP A 223 -7.07 16.89 3.56
CA ASP A 223 -7.05 18.33 3.81
C ASP A 223 -6.85 18.65 5.31
N PRO A 224 -6.59 19.90 5.69
CA PRO A 224 -6.34 20.27 7.07
C PRO A 224 -7.49 19.93 8.03
N ASP A 225 -8.73 20.08 7.60
CA ASP A 225 -9.91 19.78 8.44
C ASP A 225 -10.06 18.26 8.66
N THR A 226 -9.83 17.48 7.62
CA THR A 226 -9.78 16.01 7.70
C THR A 226 -8.68 15.54 8.64
N ARG A 227 -7.48 16.11 8.55
CA ARG A 227 -6.38 15.78 9.49
C ARG A 227 -6.73 16.13 10.92
N ALA A 228 -7.33 17.30 11.15
CA ALA A 228 -7.76 17.71 12.51
C ALA A 228 -8.80 16.74 13.08
N ARG A 229 -9.80 16.35 12.28
CA ARG A 229 -10.83 15.38 12.65
C ARG A 229 -10.26 14.00 12.96
N LEU A 230 -9.41 13.46 12.07
CA LEU A 230 -8.76 12.15 12.28
C LEU A 230 -7.84 12.15 13.49
N ARG A 231 -7.14 13.26 13.77
CA ARG A 231 -6.31 13.42 14.97
C ARG A 231 -7.13 13.44 16.25
N GLY A 232 -8.33 14.06 16.22
CA GLY A 232 -9.31 14.00 17.29
C GLY A 232 -9.77 12.58 17.56
N LEU A 233 -10.18 11.86 16.52
CA LEU A 233 -10.62 10.47 16.60
C LEU A 233 -9.51 9.55 17.14
N ALA A 234 -8.27 9.70 16.65
CA ALA A 234 -7.12 8.94 17.15
C ALA A 234 -6.91 9.16 18.65
N LYS A 235 -7.01 10.41 19.11
CA LYS A 235 -6.87 10.75 20.53
C LYS A 235 -7.96 10.10 21.38
N GLU A 236 -9.22 10.12 20.93
CA GLU A 236 -10.35 9.51 21.64
C GLU A 236 -10.19 7.98 21.75
N LEU A 237 -9.65 7.35 20.71
CA LEU A 237 -9.46 5.89 20.63
C LEU A 237 -8.10 5.41 21.18
N GLY A 238 -7.19 6.31 21.57
CA GLY A 238 -5.85 5.95 22.03
C GLY A 238 -4.94 5.38 20.92
N LEU A 239 -5.22 5.73 19.65
CA LEU A 239 -4.48 5.30 18.50
C LEU A 239 -3.24 6.17 18.26
N LEU A 240 -2.18 5.57 17.73
CA LEU A 240 -1.03 6.27 17.22
C LEU A 240 -1.39 7.08 15.96
N VAL A 241 -0.74 8.23 15.79
CA VAL A 241 -0.93 9.11 14.63
C VAL A 241 0.33 9.08 13.78
N THR A 242 0.26 8.50 12.59
CA THR A 242 1.36 8.54 11.64
C THR A 242 1.15 9.62 10.56
N GLY A 243 2.25 9.98 9.90
CA GLY A 243 2.26 10.80 8.72
C GLY A 243 3.32 10.28 7.75
N SER A 244 2.99 10.24 6.45
CA SER A 244 3.87 9.65 5.45
C SER A 244 3.55 10.17 4.06
N SER A 245 4.52 10.09 3.16
CA SER A 245 4.38 10.61 1.79
C SER A 245 3.51 9.74 0.90
N ASP A 246 3.44 8.43 1.16
CA ASP A 246 2.88 7.45 0.23
C ASP A 246 3.55 7.55 -1.16
N TYR A 247 4.87 7.66 -1.13
CA TYR A 247 5.72 7.87 -2.30
C TYR A 247 5.69 6.69 -3.26
N HIS A 248 5.49 6.97 -4.56
CA HIS A 248 5.46 5.97 -5.63
C HIS A 248 6.41 6.34 -6.80
N GLY A 249 7.43 7.16 -6.52
CA GLY A 249 8.30 7.68 -7.58
C GLY A 249 7.54 8.66 -8.48
N SER A 250 7.71 8.54 -9.78
CA SER A 250 7.09 9.45 -10.77
C SER A 250 5.58 9.25 -10.97
N ARG A 251 4.97 8.24 -10.34
CA ARG A 251 3.51 8.00 -10.45
C ARG A 251 2.67 8.97 -9.65
N LYS A 252 3.20 9.48 -8.55
CA LYS A 252 2.53 10.47 -7.70
C LYS A 252 3.36 11.73 -7.63
N SER A 253 2.72 12.86 -7.36
CA SER A 253 3.39 14.15 -7.20
C SER A 253 4.04 14.35 -5.85
N CYS A 254 3.76 13.48 -4.86
CA CYS A 254 4.36 13.56 -3.53
C CYS A 254 5.86 13.26 -3.56
N VAL A 255 6.59 13.87 -2.65
CA VAL A 255 8.02 13.68 -2.49
C VAL A 255 8.32 13.01 -1.15
N LEU A 256 9.42 12.25 -1.10
CA LEU A 256 9.89 11.60 0.12
C LEU A 256 10.00 12.61 1.28
N GLY A 257 9.36 12.28 2.41
CA GLY A 257 9.34 13.12 3.60
C GLY A 257 8.49 14.39 3.49
N GLU A 258 7.56 14.46 2.54
CA GLU A 258 6.57 15.56 2.44
C GLU A 258 5.66 15.60 3.67
N PHE A 259 5.27 14.43 4.15
CA PHE A 259 4.64 14.22 5.46
C PHE A 259 5.49 13.26 6.26
N THR A 260 5.52 13.45 7.58
CA THR A 260 6.40 12.70 8.47
C THR A 260 5.70 12.26 9.74
N THR A 261 6.18 11.18 10.32
CA THR A 261 5.73 10.65 11.60
C THR A 261 6.56 11.26 12.73
N ASP A 262 5.92 11.57 13.86
CA ASP A 262 6.59 12.05 15.05
C ASP A 262 7.58 11.01 15.62
N PRO A 263 8.79 11.40 16.05
CA PRO A 263 9.77 10.48 16.63
C PRO A 263 9.26 9.66 17.83
N GLU A 264 8.38 10.23 18.66
CA GLU A 264 7.80 9.50 19.80
C GLU A 264 6.86 8.40 19.32
N VAL A 265 6.06 8.67 18.27
CA VAL A 265 5.17 7.68 17.64
C VAL A 265 6.00 6.55 16.99
N TYR A 266 7.07 6.89 16.28
CA TYR A 266 7.98 5.89 15.74
C TYR A 266 8.62 5.03 16.83
N GLY A 267 9.06 5.65 17.93
CA GLY A 267 9.56 4.93 19.10
C GLY A 267 8.55 3.95 19.68
N GLU A 268 7.27 4.34 19.73
CA GLU A 268 6.19 3.49 20.22
C GLU A 268 5.89 2.33 19.24
N ILE A 269 5.89 2.57 17.92
CA ILE A 269 5.79 1.51 16.90
C ILE A 269 6.89 0.47 17.09
N THR A 270 8.13 0.94 17.21
CA THR A 270 9.30 0.06 17.41
C THR A 270 9.22 -0.74 18.72
N ARG A 271 8.68 -0.12 19.78
CA ARG A 271 8.52 -0.78 21.09
C ARG A 271 7.43 -1.86 21.08
N ARG A 272 6.35 -1.66 20.32
CA ARG A 272 5.24 -2.63 20.20
C ARG A 272 5.59 -3.83 19.32
N ALA A 273 6.42 -3.63 18.31
CA ALA A 273 6.80 -4.67 17.40
C ALA A 273 7.68 -5.74 18.08
N THR A 274 7.42 -7.01 17.74
CA THR A 274 8.17 -8.17 18.22
C THR A 274 8.60 -9.10 17.08
N GLY A 275 8.06 -8.92 15.87
CA GLY A 275 8.33 -9.76 14.70
C GLY A 275 9.64 -9.42 14.00
N ALA A 276 9.96 -8.13 13.88
CA ALA A 276 11.19 -7.62 13.30
C ALA A 276 11.62 -6.31 13.98
N PHE A 277 12.81 -5.84 13.64
CA PHE A 277 13.37 -4.61 14.19
C PHE A 277 13.82 -3.66 13.06
N PRO A 278 13.80 -2.32 13.30
CA PRO A 278 14.39 -1.38 12.37
C PRO A 278 15.87 -1.69 12.12
N VAL A 279 16.30 -1.61 10.86
CA VAL A 279 17.67 -1.92 10.47
C VAL A 279 18.42 -0.61 10.15
N PRO A 280 19.41 -0.21 10.95
CA PRO A 280 20.25 0.95 10.62
C PRO A 280 21.20 0.61 9.47
N GLY A 281 21.38 1.54 8.54
CA GLY A 281 22.38 1.44 7.49
C GLY A 281 23.77 1.42 8.10
N ALA A 282 24.60 0.44 7.71
CA ALA A 282 25.95 0.31 8.19
C ALA A 282 26.77 1.54 7.75
N GLY A 283 27.35 2.26 8.72
CA GLY A 283 28.39 3.23 8.43
C GLY A 283 29.55 2.49 7.76
N GLY A 284 29.88 2.87 6.52
CA GLY A 284 31.12 2.39 5.93
C GLY A 284 32.29 2.75 6.87
N VAL A 285 33.03 1.73 7.28
CA VAL A 285 34.30 1.89 8.01
C VAL A 285 35.33 2.44 7.04
#